data_d24eafb4859ea1265ebe59e1ff2bc624
#
_entry.id   d24eafb4859ea1265ebe59e1ff2bc624
#
_cell.length_a   1.000
_cell.length_b   1.000
_cell.length_c   1.000
_cell.angle_alpha   90.00
_cell.angle_beta   90.00
_cell.angle_gamma   90.00
#
_symmetry.space_group_name_H-M   'P 1'
#
loop_
_entity.id
_entity.type
_entity.pdbx_description
1 polymer ?
#
loop_
_entity_poly.entity_id
_entity_poly.type
_entity_poly.pdbx_seq_one_letter_code
_entity_poly.pdbx_strand_id
1 'polypeptide(L)'
;MTDGTRGAAVDAVVWISGALAAGSALLAVGHAGVRIPVVSALGPGGSEPVVPAAIVFTAAACLHGAVTYGVVRRRPWSWPLGVLVAAVTLIGAAVPFRGVGSAIGIALAGTELALLLTGRIRRAILRPAS
;
A
#
# COMPACT_ATOMS: atom_id res chain seq x y z
N MET A 1 1.87 -28.86 -6.99
CA MET A 1 2.15 -27.63 -6.22
C MET A 1 0.86 -27.14 -5.62
N THR A 2 0.81 -27.24 -4.33
CA THR A 2 -0.39 -27.27 -3.49
C THR A 2 -1.14 -25.93 -3.43
N ASP A 3 -2.47 -25.98 -3.30
CA ASP A 3 -3.35 -24.81 -3.08
C ASP A 3 -2.88 -23.90 -1.92
N GLY A 4 -2.17 -24.44 -0.94
CA GLY A 4 -1.62 -23.68 0.17
C GLY A 4 -0.63 -22.57 -0.21
N THR A 5 0.20 -22.77 -1.25
CA THR A 5 1.16 -21.73 -1.67
C THR A 5 0.51 -20.59 -2.48
N ARG A 6 -0.66 -20.85 -3.10
CA ARG A 6 -1.46 -19.79 -3.75
C ARG A 6 -2.15 -18.92 -2.71
N GLY A 7 -2.69 -19.53 -1.64
CA GLY A 7 -3.30 -18.83 -0.53
C GLY A 7 -2.31 -17.86 0.12
N ALA A 8 -1.14 -18.38 0.51
CA ALA A 8 -0.12 -17.58 1.19
C ALA A 8 0.35 -16.35 0.39
N ALA A 9 0.48 -16.44 -0.93
CA ALA A 9 0.89 -15.31 -1.76
C ALA A 9 -0.21 -14.24 -1.89
N VAL A 10 -1.47 -14.64 -1.99
CA VAL A 10 -2.61 -13.72 -1.98
C VAL A 10 -2.75 -13.06 -0.62
N ASP A 11 -2.60 -13.82 0.46
CA ASP A 11 -2.62 -13.30 1.82
C ASP A 11 -1.49 -12.29 2.06
N ALA A 12 -0.30 -12.54 1.52
CA ALA A 12 0.81 -11.59 1.58
C ALA A 12 0.45 -10.25 0.92
N VAL A 13 -0.18 -10.25 -0.25
CA VAL A 13 -0.66 -9.02 -0.90
C VAL A 13 -1.69 -8.32 -0.02
N VAL A 14 -2.65 -9.04 0.55
CA VAL A 14 -3.67 -8.46 1.46
C VAL A 14 -3.01 -7.77 2.66
N TRP A 15 -2.04 -8.44 3.31
CA TRP A 15 -1.35 -7.88 4.46
C TRP A 15 -0.49 -6.66 4.10
N ILE A 16 0.23 -6.71 2.97
CA ILE A 16 1.08 -5.61 2.53
C ILE A 16 0.23 -4.40 2.14
N SER A 17 -0.82 -4.58 1.32
CA SER A 17 -1.74 -3.50 0.96
C SER A 17 -2.45 -2.92 2.19
N GLY A 18 -2.85 -3.78 3.14
CA GLY A 18 -3.44 -3.35 4.41
C GLY A 18 -2.47 -2.51 5.25
N ALA A 19 -1.21 -2.93 5.34
CA ALA A 19 -0.17 -2.18 6.05
C ALA A 19 0.12 -0.83 5.38
N LEU A 20 0.17 -0.78 4.05
CA LEU A 20 0.33 0.47 3.29
C LEU A 20 -0.88 1.40 3.47
N ALA A 21 -2.10 0.86 3.51
CA ALA A 21 -3.31 1.63 3.81
C ALA A 21 -3.26 2.24 5.20
N ALA A 22 -2.94 1.44 6.22
CA ALA A 22 -2.84 1.90 7.60
C ALA A 22 -1.70 2.92 7.79
N GLY A 23 -0.53 2.67 7.23
CA GLY A 23 0.61 3.57 7.25
C GLY A 23 0.30 4.92 6.58
N SER A 24 -0.35 4.88 5.41
CA SER A 24 -0.79 6.10 4.71
C SER A 24 -1.84 6.87 5.51
N ALA A 25 -2.78 6.19 6.18
CA ALA A 25 -3.76 6.84 7.03
C ALA A 25 -3.09 7.54 8.23
N LEU A 26 -2.12 6.89 8.88
CA LEU A 26 -1.35 7.49 9.98
C LEU A 26 -0.56 8.72 9.49
N LEU A 27 0.07 8.65 8.32
CA LEU A 27 0.77 9.79 7.73
C LEU A 27 -0.19 10.93 7.37
N ALA A 28 -1.38 10.63 6.85
CA ALA A 28 -2.41 11.62 6.58
C ALA A 28 -2.80 12.39 7.84
N VAL A 29 -3.05 11.68 8.94
CA VAL A 29 -3.40 12.27 10.24
C VAL A 29 -2.24 13.10 10.79
N GLY A 30 -1.00 12.61 10.68
CA GLY A 30 0.19 13.36 11.08
C GLY A 30 0.35 14.67 10.30
N HIS A 31 0.14 14.64 8.97
CA HIS A 31 0.21 15.84 8.13
C HIS A 31 -1.00 16.78 8.32
N ALA A 32 -2.10 16.30 8.87
CA ALA A 32 -3.22 17.14 9.28
C ALA A 32 -2.96 17.91 10.59
N GLY A 33 -1.77 17.77 11.19
CA GLY A 33 -1.35 18.48 12.39
C GLY A 33 -1.56 17.72 13.70
N VAL A 34 -1.99 16.46 13.64
CA VAL A 34 -2.12 15.62 14.83
C VAL A 34 -0.75 15.02 15.18
N ARG A 35 -0.27 15.28 16.40
CA ARG A 35 0.99 14.73 16.89
C ARG A 35 0.83 13.27 17.25
N ILE A 36 1.40 12.39 16.44
CA ILE A 36 1.50 10.96 16.71
C ILE A 36 2.97 10.66 16.99
N PRO A 37 3.36 10.23 18.20
CA PRO A 37 4.78 10.05 18.56
C PRO A 37 5.58 9.17 17.60
N VAL A 38 4.98 8.07 17.13
CA VAL A 38 5.61 7.15 16.18
C VAL A 38 5.81 7.80 14.80
N VAL A 39 4.84 8.57 14.32
CA VAL A 39 4.91 9.26 13.02
C VAL A 39 5.93 10.40 13.08
N SER A 40 6.00 11.10 14.22
CA SER A 40 6.98 12.17 14.43
C SER A 40 8.42 11.66 14.47
N ALA A 41 8.62 10.40 14.86
CA ALA A 41 9.94 9.76 14.84
C ALA A 41 10.38 9.29 13.44
N LEU A 42 9.43 9.05 12.54
CA LEU A 42 9.66 8.53 11.20
C LEU A 42 9.62 9.59 10.09
N GLY A 43 9.18 10.80 10.40
CA GLY A 43 8.98 11.85 9.41
C GLY A 43 9.28 13.25 9.94
N PRO A 44 9.13 14.28 9.11
CA PRO A 44 9.30 15.66 9.54
C PRO A 44 8.23 16.01 10.59
N GLY A 45 8.65 16.06 11.84
CA GLY A 45 7.83 16.41 13.01
C GLY A 45 7.47 17.90 13.05
N GLY A 46 6.93 18.44 11.94
CA GLY A 46 6.43 19.80 11.88
C GLY A 46 5.14 19.94 12.67
N SER A 47 5.01 21.03 13.43
CA SER A 47 3.78 21.36 14.15
C SER A 47 2.72 22.00 13.23
N GLU A 48 3.08 22.32 12.00
CA GLU A 48 2.18 22.94 11.05
C GLU A 48 1.56 21.91 10.11
N PRO A 49 0.22 21.99 9.87
CA PRO A 49 -0.47 21.08 8.96
C PRO A 49 0.00 21.29 7.52
N VAL A 50 0.33 20.20 6.85
CA VAL A 50 0.68 20.18 5.42
C VAL A 50 -0.50 19.58 4.66
N VAL A 51 -1.51 20.41 4.38
CA VAL A 51 -2.78 19.99 3.77
C VAL A 51 -2.61 19.18 2.47
N PRO A 52 -1.76 19.58 1.50
CA PRO A 52 -1.58 18.78 0.29
C PRO A 52 -1.06 17.37 0.58
N ALA A 53 -0.14 17.23 1.53
CA ALA A 53 0.38 15.91 1.92
C ALA A 53 -0.70 15.07 2.61
N ALA A 54 -1.50 15.67 3.50
CA ALA A 54 -2.62 14.99 4.13
C ALA A 54 -3.62 14.45 3.10
N ILE A 55 -3.95 15.23 2.07
CA ILE A 55 -4.84 14.79 0.98
C ILE A 55 -4.23 13.62 0.21
N VAL A 56 -2.97 13.72 -0.18
CA VAL A 56 -2.27 12.66 -0.94
C VAL A 56 -2.23 11.36 -0.15
N PHE A 57 -1.87 11.41 1.14
CA PHE A 57 -1.84 10.22 1.99
C PHE A 57 -3.22 9.66 2.28
N THR A 58 -4.26 10.49 2.39
CA THR A 58 -5.65 10.03 2.50
C THR A 58 -6.06 9.28 1.24
N ALA A 59 -5.77 9.83 0.06
CA ALA A 59 -6.05 9.15 -1.21
C ALA A 59 -5.30 7.84 -1.32
N ALA A 60 -4.02 7.79 -0.94
CA ALA A 60 -3.22 6.57 -0.91
C ALA A 60 -3.83 5.51 0.03
N ALA A 61 -4.24 5.91 1.24
CA ALA A 61 -4.91 5.02 2.20
C ALA A 61 -6.20 4.41 1.62
N CYS A 62 -7.03 5.23 0.98
CA CYS A 62 -8.27 4.77 0.35
C CYS A 62 -7.99 3.81 -0.81
N LEU A 63 -7.00 4.10 -1.65
CA LEU A 63 -6.64 3.26 -2.80
C LEU A 63 -6.08 1.91 -2.36
N HIS A 64 -5.14 1.87 -1.41
CA HIS A 64 -4.64 0.62 -0.85
C HIS A 64 -5.73 -0.17 -0.12
N GLY A 65 -6.63 0.51 0.60
CA GLY A 65 -7.80 -0.10 1.21
C GLY A 65 -8.74 -0.74 0.17
N ALA A 66 -8.96 -0.06 -0.94
CA ALA A 66 -9.74 -0.60 -2.07
C ALA A 66 -9.06 -1.83 -2.67
N VAL A 67 -7.73 -1.80 -2.89
CA VAL A 67 -6.97 -2.97 -3.36
C VAL A 67 -7.13 -4.14 -2.40
N THR A 68 -6.91 -3.92 -1.10
CA THR A 68 -7.09 -4.95 -0.06
C THR A 68 -8.48 -5.57 -0.14
N TYR A 69 -9.53 -4.75 -0.15
CA TYR A 69 -10.92 -5.22 -0.28
C TYR A 69 -11.14 -6.01 -1.57
N GLY A 70 -10.67 -5.48 -2.70
CA GLY A 70 -10.83 -6.11 -4.00
C GLY A 70 -10.12 -7.47 -4.11
N VAL A 71 -8.92 -7.59 -3.54
CA VAL A 71 -8.16 -8.85 -3.51
C VAL A 71 -8.86 -9.88 -2.62
N VAL A 72 -9.32 -9.49 -1.42
CA VAL A 72 -10.09 -10.37 -0.52
C VAL A 72 -11.36 -10.87 -1.21
N ARG A 73 -12.05 -9.99 -1.94
CA ARG A 73 -13.29 -10.32 -2.66
C ARG A 73 -13.03 -10.91 -4.06
N ARG A 74 -11.78 -11.15 -4.43
CA ARG A 74 -11.37 -11.67 -5.75
C ARG A 74 -11.97 -10.89 -6.92
N ARG A 75 -12.02 -9.56 -6.79
CA ARG A 75 -12.54 -8.68 -7.84
C ARG A 75 -11.50 -8.47 -8.94
N PRO A 76 -11.82 -8.67 -10.23
CA PRO A 76 -10.84 -8.55 -11.32
C PRO A 76 -10.14 -7.19 -11.40
N TRP A 77 -10.86 -6.12 -11.06
CA TRP A 77 -10.34 -4.76 -11.07
C TRP A 77 -9.24 -4.52 -10.01
N SER A 78 -9.18 -5.34 -8.95
CA SER A 78 -8.18 -5.16 -7.90
C SER A 78 -6.76 -5.42 -8.37
N TRP A 79 -6.57 -6.27 -9.38
CA TRP A 79 -5.24 -6.53 -9.93
C TRP A 79 -4.64 -5.32 -10.64
N PRO A 80 -5.28 -4.73 -11.69
CA PRO A 80 -4.73 -3.55 -12.36
C PRO A 80 -4.64 -2.34 -11.43
N LEU A 81 -5.61 -2.15 -10.54
CA LEU A 81 -5.56 -1.09 -9.54
C LEU A 81 -4.37 -1.29 -8.59
N GLY A 82 -4.15 -2.50 -8.08
CA GLY A 82 -3.05 -2.82 -7.20
C GLY A 82 -1.69 -2.56 -7.85
N VAL A 83 -1.51 -2.99 -9.10
CA VAL A 83 -0.28 -2.72 -9.87
C VAL A 83 -0.04 -1.21 -10.01
N LEU A 84 -1.06 -0.44 -10.37
CA LEU A 84 -0.95 1.00 -10.52
C LEU A 84 -0.61 1.68 -9.18
N VAL A 85 -1.35 1.35 -8.12
CA VAL A 85 -1.17 1.98 -6.80
C VAL A 85 0.20 1.63 -6.21
N ALA A 86 0.63 0.36 -6.31
CA ALA A 86 1.95 -0.06 -5.85
C ALA A 86 3.08 0.65 -6.61
N ALA A 87 2.96 0.80 -7.94
CA ALA A 87 3.93 1.51 -8.76
C ALA A 87 4.02 3.00 -8.39
N VAL A 88 2.88 3.67 -8.25
CA VAL A 88 2.82 5.09 -7.85
C VAL A 88 3.39 5.28 -6.44
N THR A 89 3.05 4.40 -5.50
CA THR A 89 3.57 4.45 -4.13
C THR A 89 5.09 4.23 -4.11
N LEU A 90 5.58 3.28 -4.90
CA LEU A 90 7.01 3.02 -5.03
C LEU A 90 7.79 4.25 -5.53
N ILE A 91 7.29 4.89 -6.60
CA ILE A 91 7.89 6.11 -7.15
C ILE A 91 7.83 7.24 -6.14
N GLY A 92 6.67 7.46 -5.51
CA GLY A 92 6.48 8.53 -4.53
C GLY A 92 7.31 8.35 -3.25
N ALA A 93 7.60 7.10 -2.87
CA ALA A 93 8.49 6.82 -1.75
C ALA A 93 9.99 6.96 -2.13
N ALA A 94 10.32 6.72 -3.40
CA ALA A 94 11.70 6.81 -3.88
C ALA A 94 12.14 8.25 -4.18
N VAL A 95 11.21 9.11 -4.60
CA VAL A 95 11.55 10.48 -5.07
C VAL A 95 10.58 11.53 -4.47
N PRO A 96 11.09 12.41 -3.58
CA PRO A 96 12.42 12.43 -2.97
C PRO A 96 12.54 11.40 -1.83
N PHE A 97 13.71 10.80 -1.71
CA PHE A 97 13.98 9.89 -0.58
C PHE A 97 14.04 10.65 0.75
N ARG A 98 13.25 10.23 1.73
CA ARG A 98 13.06 10.90 3.02
C ARG A 98 13.42 10.01 4.22
N GLY A 99 14.44 9.18 4.08
CA GLY A 99 14.95 8.34 5.16
C GLY A 99 14.15 7.06 5.39
N VAL A 100 14.01 6.66 6.66
CA VAL A 100 13.46 5.34 7.06
C VAL A 100 12.03 5.13 6.54
N GLY A 101 11.19 6.15 6.57
CA GLY A 101 9.81 6.07 6.06
C GLY A 101 9.77 5.74 4.56
N SER A 102 10.64 6.37 3.75
CA SER A 102 10.80 6.06 2.34
C SER A 102 11.32 4.64 2.12
N ALA A 103 12.30 4.19 2.91
CA ALA A 103 12.84 2.84 2.79
C ALA A 103 11.77 1.77 3.06
N ILE A 104 10.95 1.96 4.08
CA ILE A 104 9.81 1.07 4.39
C ILE A 104 8.80 1.09 3.24
N GLY A 105 8.42 2.27 2.76
CA GLY A 105 7.49 2.42 1.64
C GLY A 105 7.98 1.73 0.37
N ILE A 106 9.26 1.89 0.02
CA ILE A 106 9.91 1.23 -1.12
C ILE A 106 9.88 -0.29 -0.94
N ALA A 107 10.25 -0.80 0.23
CA ALA A 107 10.28 -2.23 0.50
C ALA A 107 8.88 -2.86 0.38
N LEU A 108 7.87 -2.24 0.99
CA LEU A 108 6.50 -2.75 0.96
C LEU A 108 5.88 -2.64 -0.45
N ALA A 109 5.91 -1.46 -1.05
CA ALA A 109 5.33 -1.25 -2.37
C ALA A 109 6.07 -2.03 -3.47
N GLY A 110 7.39 -2.14 -3.38
CA GLY A 110 8.19 -2.97 -4.29
C GLY A 110 7.86 -4.45 -4.17
N THR A 111 7.70 -4.96 -2.95
CA THR A 111 7.30 -6.36 -2.71
C THR A 111 5.87 -6.60 -3.21
N GLU A 112 4.94 -5.69 -2.93
CA GLU A 112 3.56 -5.77 -3.42
C GLU A 112 3.52 -5.83 -4.95
N LEU A 113 4.24 -4.91 -5.61
CA LEU A 113 4.33 -4.85 -7.06
C LEU A 113 4.92 -6.14 -7.63
N ALA A 114 6.02 -6.63 -7.08
CA ALA A 114 6.65 -7.87 -7.49
C ALA A 114 5.69 -9.07 -7.38
N LEU A 115 4.96 -9.18 -6.27
CA LEU A 115 3.96 -10.23 -6.06
C LEU A 115 2.82 -10.12 -7.08
N LEU A 116 2.25 -8.93 -7.28
CA LEU A 116 1.15 -8.69 -8.22
C LEU A 116 1.53 -9.01 -9.68
N LEU A 117 2.79 -8.79 -10.06
CA LEU A 117 3.29 -9.10 -11.39
C LEU A 117 3.54 -10.60 -11.61
N THR A 118 3.52 -11.41 -10.53
CA THR A 118 3.62 -12.87 -10.72
C THR A 118 2.38 -13.42 -11.42
N GLY A 119 2.59 -14.26 -12.43
CA GLY A 119 1.50 -14.89 -13.18
C GLY A 119 0.57 -15.75 -12.31
N ARG A 120 1.03 -16.15 -11.12
CA ARG A 120 0.24 -16.93 -10.15
C ARG A 120 -0.84 -16.08 -9.50
N ILE A 121 -0.46 -14.92 -8.96
CA ILE A 121 -1.40 -14.01 -8.29
C ILE A 121 -2.37 -13.42 -9.30
N ARG A 122 -1.86 -13.00 -10.46
CA ARG A 122 -2.72 -12.53 -11.55
C ARG A 122 -3.82 -13.55 -11.88
N ARG A 123 -3.47 -14.82 -12.06
CA ARG A 123 -4.46 -15.88 -12.34
C ARG A 123 -5.39 -16.15 -11.17
N ALA A 124 -4.91 -16.04 -9.93
CA ALA A 124 -5.74 -16.26 -8.75
C ALA A 124 -6.82 -15.17 -8.57
N ILE A 125 -6.50 -13.93 -8.95
CA ILE A 125 -7.43 -12.80 -8.85
C ILE A 125 -8.37 -12.74 -10.06
N LEU A 126 -7.87 -13.03 -11.28
CA LEU A 126 -8.63 -12.86 -12.50
C LEU A 126 -9.52 -14.06 -12.84
N ARG A 127 -9.32 -15.24 -12.22
CA ARG A 127 -10.23 -16.36 -12.40
C ARG A 127 -11.50 -16.13 -11.61
N PRO A 128 -12.69 -16.13 -12.25
CA PRO A 128 -13.94 -16.09 -11.52
C PRO A 128 -14.01 -17.28 -10.54
N ALA A 129 -14.54 -17.04 -9.35
CA ALA A 129 -14.90 -18.12 -8.44
C ALA A 129 -15.99 -18.96 -9.15
N SER A 130 -15.63 -20.18 -9.56
CA SER A 130 -16.57 -21.17 -10.06
C SER A 130 -17.47 -21.66 -8.94
#